data_566a41804a5345b790961c6c9476c624
#
_entry.id   566a41804a5345b790961c6c9476c624
#
_cell.length_a   1.000
_cell.length_b   1.000
_cell.length_c   1.000
_cell.angle_alpha   90.00
_cell.angle_beta   90.00
_cell.angle_gamma   90.00
#
_symmetry.space_group_name_H-M   'P 1'
#
loop_
_entity.id
_entity.type
_entity.pdbx_description
1 polymer ?
#
loop_
_entity_poly.entity_id
_entity_poly.type
_entity_poly.pdbx_seq_one_letter_code
_entity_poly.pdbx_strand_id
1 'polypeptide(L)'
;PLYVKVMSMRHKISITVNGTTYSNEVESRLLLATYLREVLNLTGTHIGCDTSSCGACTINLNGSAVKSCTLFAVQADGGDIITIEGLASDGELHPLQEGFWEEHGLQCGFCTPGMIMASHDLLQKNPNPSEPEIREGIAGNLCRCTGYHNIVKAVQYAAKKGSQ
;
A
#
# COMPACT_ATOMS: atom_id res chain seq x y z
N PRO A 1 -8.64 30.18 -31.36
CA PRO A 1 -9.07 29.40 -30.21
C PRO A 1 -7.86 28.77 -29.50
N LEU A 2 -7.45 29.38 -28.39
CA LEU A 2 -6.32 28.92 -27.57
C LEU A 2 -6.65 27.62 -26.79
N TYR A 3 -7.63 26.85 -27.23
CA TYR A 3 -8.19 25.73 -26.47
C TYR A 3 -7.63 24.35 -26.82
N VAL A 4 -6.63 24.25 -27.63
CA VAL A 4 -6.20 22.92 -28.06
C VAL A 4 -4.68 22.85 -28.20
N LYS A 5 -3.98 22.90 -27.13
CA LYS A 5 -2.72 22.17 -26.93
C LYS A 5 -2.31 22.19 -25.47
N VAL A 6 -3.20 21.85 -24.56
CA VAL A 6 -2.74 21.11 -23.38
C VAL A 6 -2.43 19.73 -23.96
N MET A 7 -1.35 19.65 -24.70
CA MET A 7 -0.72 18.38 -24.99
C MET A 7 -0.52 17.74 -23.64
N SER A 8 -1.15 16.58 -23.39
CA SER A 8 -0.86 15.74 -22.26
C SER A 8 0.66 15.56 -22.30
N MET A 9 1.35 16.29 -21.43
CA MET A 9 2.80 16.18 -21.36
C MET A 9 3.08 14.78 -20.87
N ARG A 10 3.67 13.96 -21.73
CA ARG A 10 4.09 12.61 -21.38
C ARG A 10 5.51 12.64 -20.87
N HIS A 11 5.75 11.87 -19.83
CA HIS A 11 7.05 11.72 -19.21
C HIS A 11 7.46 10.25 -19.22
N LYS A 12 8.70 10.02 -19.56
CA LYS A 12 9.31 8.70 -19.35
C LYS A 12 9.64 8.58 -17.86
N ILE A 13 9.17 7.52 -17.24
CA ILE A 13 9.47 7.18 -15.86
C ILE A 13 10.05 5.78 -15.79
N SER A 14 10.87 5.54 -14.79
CA SER A 14 11.44 4.23 -14.49
C SER A 14 11.26 3.97 -13.01
N ILE A 15 10.39 3.03 -12.64
CA ILE A 15 10.02 2.72 -11.26
C ILE A 15 10.25 1.24 -11.02
N THR A 16 10.91 0.89 -9.92
CA THR A 16 10.98 -0.50 -9.47
C THR A 16 9.75 -0.81 -8.61
N VAL A 17 9.01 -1.85 -8.97
CA VAL A 17 7.82 -2.30 -8.22
C VAL A 17 7.97 -3.78 -7.93
N ASN A 18 7.95 -4.14 -6.67
CA ASN A 18 8.12 -5.52 -6.18
C ASN A 18 9.37 -6.19 -6.78
N GLY A 19 10.49 -5.46 -6.82
CA GLY A 19 11.76 -5.93 -7.35
C GLY A 19 11.89 -5.93 -8.88
N THR A 20 10.83 -5.58 -9.63
CA THR A 20 10.86 -5.49 -11.09
C THR A 20 10.86 -4.05 -11.54
N THR A 21 11.79 -3.65 -12.41
CA THR A 21 11.85 -2.30 -12.95
C THR A 21 10.98 -2.16 -14.19
N TYR A 22 10.07 -1.20 -14.15
CA TYR A 22 9.15 -0.85 -15.24
C TYR A 22 9.52 0.51 -15.81
N SER A 23 9.67 0.59 -17.13
CA SER A 23 9.91 1.84 -17.86
C SER A 23 8.72 2.14 -18.77
N ASN A 24 8.00 3.19 -18.46
CA ASN A 24 6.77 3.56 -19.16
C ASN A 24 6.77 5.07 -19.52
N GLU A 25 5.98 5.41 -20.50
CA GLU A 25 5.66 6.80 -20.83
C GLU A 25 4.24 7.12 -20.35
N VAL A 26 4.14 8.04 -19.39
CA VAL A 26 2.88 8.34 -18.68
C VAL A 26 2.51 9.82 -18.82
N GLU A 27 1.22 10.12 -18.67
CA GLU A 27 0.76 11.51 -18.57
C GLU A 27 1.19 12.10 -17.21
N SER A 28 1.53 13.40 -17.18
CA SER A 28 1.93 14.13 -15.97
C SER A 28 0.95 13.98 -14.80
N ARG A 29 -0.34 13.86 -15.12
CA ARG A 29 -1.45 13.80 -14.15
C ARG A 29 -1.88 12.38 -13.77
N LEU A 30 -1.21 11.34 -14.30
CA LEU A 30 -1.55 9.96 -13.96
C LEU A 30 -1.26 9.71 -12.48
N LEU A 31 -2.28 9.30 -11.73
CA LEU A 31 -2.14 8.98 -10.31
C LEU A 31 -1.37 7.66 -10.13
N LEU A 32 -0.54 7.58 -9.11
CA LEU A 32 0.27 6.41 -8.84
C LEU A 32 -0.57 5.15 -8.60
N ALA A 33 -1.69 5.26 -7.85
CA ALA A 33 -2.61 4.15 -7.67
C ALA A 33 -3.19 3.64 -9.00
N THR A 34 -3.55 4.54 -9.91
CA THR A 34 -4.04 4.18 -11.24
C THR A 34 -2.93 3.54 -12.09
N TYR A 35 -1.71 4.06 -12.02
CA TYR A 35 -0.55 3.46 -12.69
C TYR A 35 -0.32 2.01 -12.25
N LEU A 36 -0.30 1.76 -10.93
CA LEU A 36 -0.13 0.40 -10.40
C LEU A 36 -1.24 -0.53 -10.88
N ARG A 37 -2.49 -0.10 -10.81
CA ARG A 37 -3.65 -0.94 -11.12
C ARG A 37 -3.87 -1.17 -12.62
N GLU A 38 -3.78 -0.11 -13.43
CA GLU A 38 -4.24 -0.14 -14.83
C GLU A 38 -3.08 -0.29 -15.82
N VAL A 39 -1.89 0.19 -15.48
CA VAL A 39 -0.72 0.05 -16.36
C VAL A 39 0.07 -1.21 -16.02
N LEU A 40 0.29 -1.47 -14.71
CA LEU A 40 1.05 -2.63 -14.26
C LEU A 40 0.17 -3.85 -13.92
N ASN A 41 -1.17 -3.71 -13.92
CA ASN A 41 -2.13 -4.75 -13.53
C ASN A 41 -1.95 -5.28 -12.09
N LEU A 42 -1.37 -4.49 -11.19
CA LEU A 42 -1.24 -4.79 -9.76
C LEU A 42 -2.49 -4.28 -9.05
N THR A 43 -3.54 -5.09 -9.03
CA THR A 43 -4.88 -4.68 -8.58
C THR A 43 -5.10 -4.80 -7.08
N GLY A 44 -4.14 -5.33 -6.33
CA GLY A 44 -4.21 -5.45 -4.87
C GLY A 44 -4.22 -4.11 -4.13
N THR A 45 -3.67 -3.06 -4.73
CA THR A 45 -3.81 -1.68 -4.22
C THR A 45 -5.21 -1.15 -4.53
N HIS A 46 -6.05 -0.95 -3.52
CA HIS A 46 -7.44 -0.51 -3.70
C HIS A 46 -7.58 1.02 -3.61
N ILE A 47 -8.61 1.57 -4.26
CA ILE A 47 -8.94 3.01 -4.21
C ILE A 47 -10.34 3.15 -3.62
N GLY A 48 -10.43 3.57 -2.34
CA GLY A 48 -11.70 3.79 -1.64
C GLY A 48 -12.08 5.27 -1.50
N CYS A 49 -11.16 6.17 -1.84
CA CYS A 49 -11.38 7.62 -1.88
C CYS A 49 -10.36 8.25 -2.86
N ASP A 50 -10.45 9.57 -3.03
CA ASP A 50 -9.50 10.37 -3.81
C ASP A 50 -8.85 11.51 -2.97
N THR A 51 -8.91 11.37 -1.64
CA THR A 51 -8.58 12.42 -0.67
C THR A 51 -7.57 11.97 0.40
N SER A 52 -6.88 10.86 0.19
CA SER A 52 -5.94 10.24 1.15
C SER A 52 -6.56 9.85 2.51
N SER A 53 -7.89 9.88 2.65
CA SER A 53 -8.56 9.70 3.94
C SER A 53 -8.74 8.22 4.33
N CYS A 54 -9.03 7.33 3.36
CA CYS A 54 -9.43 5.95 3.71
C CYS A 54 -8.26 4.97 3.90
N GLY A 55 -7.11 5.23 3.30
CA GLY A 55 -5.92 4.38 3.41
C GLY A 55 -5.92 3.08 2.61
N ALA A 56 -6.98 2.76 1.87
CA ALA A 56 -7.04 1.53 1.07
C ALA A 56 -5.92 1.44 0.01
N CYS A 57 -5.41 2.60 -0.43
CA CYS A 57 -4.35 2.73 -1.43
C CYS A 57 -2.93 2.81 -0.82
N THR A 58 -2.75 2.47 0.44
CA THR A 58 -1.43 2.51 1.08
C THR A 58 -0.49 1.51 0.43
N ILE A 59 0.70 1.98 0.05
CA ILE A 59 1.83 1.22 -0.47
C ILE A 59 3.09 1.65 0.28
N ASN A 60 4.19 0.91 0.14
CA ASN A 60 5.50 1.40 0.55
C ASN A 60 6.19 2.05 -0.65
N LEU A 61 6.69 3.26 -0.49
CA LEU A 61 7.53 3.95 -1.45
C LEU A 61 8.83 4.37 -0.76
N ASN A 62 9.95 3.85 -1.22
CA ASN A 62 11.28 4.13 -0.68
C ASN A 62 11.36 3.89 0.85
N GLY A 63 10.77 2.80 1.33
CA GLY A 63 10.79 2.43 2.75
C GLY A 63 9.76 3.14 3.64
N SER A 64 8.80 3.88 3.08
CA SER A 64 7.76 4.57 3.86
C SER A 64 6.37 4.33 3.31
N ALA A 65 5.40 4.15 4.21
CA ALA A 65 3.99 4.01 3.83
C ALA A 65 3.42 5.34 3.31
N VAL A 66 2.88 5.32 2.10
CA VAL A 66 2.27 6.49 1.45
C VAL A 66 0.89 6.15 0.86
N LYS A 67 0.05 7.16 0.68
CA LYS A 67 -1.27 7.05 0.03
C LYS A 67 -1.10 7.32 -1.47
N SER A 68 -1.14 6.28 -2.28
CA SER A 68 -0.88 6.37 -3.74
C SER A 68 -1.99 7.07 -4.54
N CYS A 69 -3.19 7.24 -3.99
CA CYS A 69 -4.31 7.88 -4.69
C CYS A 69 -4.17 9.41 -4.87
N THR A 70 -3.22 10.04 -4.20
CA THR A 70 -2.95 11.49 -4.29
C THR A 70 -1.51 11.81 -4.73
N LEU A 71 -0.75 10.79 -5.09
CA LEU A 71 0.57 10.93 -5.71
C LEU A 71 0.46 10.76 -7.22
N PHE A 72 1.21 11.53 -7.99
CA PHE A 72 1.37 11.30 -9.42
C PHE A 72 2.45 10.25 -9.68
N ALA A 73 2.26 9.43 -10.72
CA ALA A 73 3.24 8.41 -11.10
C ALA A 73 4.63 9.03 -11.40
N VAL A 74 4.66 10.22 -11.98
CA VAL A 74 5.90 10.98 -12.26
C VAL A 74 6.68 11.37 -10.99
N GLN A 75 6.02 11.47 -9.84
CA GLN A 75 6.69 11.77 -8.56
C GLN A 75 7.41 10.55 -7.98
N ALA A 76 7.07 9.35 -8.45
CA ALA A 76 7.71 8.11 -8.04
C ALA A 76 8.82 7.66 -9.00
N ASP A 77 9.18 8.49 -10.00
CA ASP A 77 10.26 8.18 -10.94
C ASP A 77 11.58 7.93 -10.19
N GLY A 78 12.28 6.86 -10.54
CA GLY A 78 13.50 6.40 -9.85
C GLY A 78 13.24 5.74 -8.48
N GLY A 79 11.99 5.63 -8.04
CA GLY A 79 11.62 5.09 -6.74
C GLY A 79 11.51 3.57 -6.73
N ASP A 80 11.53 3.02 -5.50
CA ASP A 80 11.27 1.62 -5.19
C ASP A 80 9.95 1.48 -4.45
N ILE A 81 9.04 0.67 -5.01
CA ILE A 81 7.69 0.47 -4.52
C ILE A 81 7.49 -0.99 -4.12
N ILE A 82 6.93 -1.19 -2.92
CA ILE A 82 6.39 -2.48 -2.50
C ILE A 82 4.87 -2.34 -2.37
N THR A 83 4.14 -3.20 -3.06
CA THR A 83 2.68 -3.36 -2.93
C THR A 83 2.35 -4.63 -2.16
N ILE A 84 1.07 -4.87 -1.89
CA ILE A 84 0.63 -6.09 -1.19
C ILE A 84 1.05 -7.37 -1.91
N GLU A 85 1.13 -7.34 -3.24
CA GLU A 85 1.56 -8.46 -4.07
C GLU A 85 3.05 -8.81 -3.88
N GLY A 86 3.85 -7.84 -3.45
CA GLY A 86 5.29 -8.02 -3.24
C GLY A 86 5.69 -8.43 -1.82
N LEU A 87 4.74 -8.60 -0.89
CA LEU A 87 5.06 -9.03 0.47
C LEU A 87 5.27 -10.53 0.60
N ALA A 88 4.49 -11.33 -0.12
CA ALA A 88 4.67 -12.78 -0.17
C ALA A 88 5.92 -13.11 -0.99
N SER A 89 6.72 -14.08 -0.57
CA SER A 89 7.88 -14.56 -1.30
C SER A 89 7.93 -16.09 -1.29
N ASP A 90 8.43 -16.67 -2.38
CA ASP A 90 8.65 -18.13 -2.52
C ASP A 90 7.41 -18.99 -2.23
N GLY A 91 6.20 -18.44 -2.45
CA GLY A 91 4.94 -19.12 -2.18
C GLY A 91 4.49 -19.06 -0.71
N GLU A 92 5.25 -18.39 0.15
CA GLU A 92 4.94 -18.23 1.57
C GLU A 92 4.34 -16.84 1.86
N LEU A 93 3.31 -16.81 2.71
CA LEU A 93 2.70 -15.56 3.14
C LEU A 93 3.65 -14.80 4.08
N HIS A 94 3.68 -13.49 3.93
CA HIS A 94 4.32 -12.62 4.92
C HIS A 94 3.61 -12.77 6.30
N PRO A 95 4.31 -12.69 7.45
CA PRO A 95 3.71 -12.83 8.79
C PRO A 95 2.48 -11.95 9.03
N LEU A 96 2.42 -10.76 8.43
CA LEU A 96 1.23 -9.91 8.48
C LEU A 96 0.05 -10.51 7.70
N GLN A 97 0.29 -11.05 6.51
CA GLN A 97 -0.77 -11.69 5.72
C GLN A 97 -1.33 -12.90 6.45
N GLU A 98 -0.45 -13.71 7.02
CA GLU A 98 -0.81 -14.86 7.85
C GLU A 98 -1.57 -14.43 9.11
N GLY A 99 -1.09 -13.42 9.84
CA GLY A 99 -1.77 -12.88 11.01
C GLY A 99 -3.18 -12.38 10.72
N PHE A 100 -3.39 -11.72 9.56
CA PHE A 100 -4.73 -11.32 9.13
C PHE A 100 -5.64 -12.49 8.82
N TRP A 101 -5.09 -13.61 8.36
CA TRP A 101 -5.83 -14.85 8.15
C TRP A 101 -6.17 -15.54 9.49
N GLU A 102 -5.18 -15.81 10.32
CA GLU A 102 -5.32 -16.57 11.57
C GLU A 102 -6.15 -15.84 12.64
N GLU A 103 -5.97 -14.53 12.76
CA GLU A 103 -6.69 -13.70 13.74
C GLU A 103 -7.99 -13.11 13.21
N HIS A 104 -8.42 -13.54 12.00
CA HIS A 104 -9.63 -13.02 11.35
C HIS A 104 -9.64 -11.48 11.23
N GLY A 105 -8.49 -10.90 10.86
CA GLY A 105 -8.28 -9.45 10.72
C GLY A 105 -9.00 -8.84 9.50
N LEU A 106 -9.78 -9.62 8.77
CA LEU A 106 -10.49 -9.19 7.57
C LEU A 106 -11.92 -9.75 7.53
N GLN A 107 -12.81 -9.07 6.82
CA GLN A 107 -14.15 -9.53 6.45
C GLN A 107 -14.38 -9.33 4.95
N CYS A 108 -14.77 -8.12 4.49
CA CYS A 108 -14.95 -7.87 3.06
C CYS A 108 -13.63 -7.83 2.27
N GLY A 109 -12.50 -7.64 2.94
CA GLY A 109 -11.16 -7.62 2.33
C GLY A 109 -10.74 -6.29 1.69
N PHE A 110 -11.65 -5.32 1.54
CA PHE A 110 -11.36 -4.10 0.77
C PHE A 110 -10.26 -3.23 1.41
N CYS A 111 -10.24 -3.08 2.72
CA CYS A 111 -9.21 -2.32 3.44
C CYS A 111 -7.92 -3.12 3.66
N THR A 112 -7.98 -4.44 3.50
CA THR A 112 -6.93 -5.37 3.96
C THR A 112 -5.56 -5.09 3.35
N PRO A 113 -5.40 -4.89 2.03
CA PRO A 113 -4.08 -4.59 1.45
C PRO A 113 -3.45 -3.34 2.05
N GLY A 114 -4.19 -2.23 2.07
CA GLY A 114 -3.68 -0.98 2.63
C GLY A 114 -3.41 -1.05 4.13
N MET A 115 -4.22 -1.81 4.88
CA MET A 115 -4.03 -2.03 6.30
C MET A 115 -2.76 -2.84 6.59
N ILE A 116 -2.50 -3.89 5.81
CA ILE A 116 -1.28 -4.69 5.89
C ILE A 116 -0.06 -3.83 5.55
N MET A 117 -0.11 -3.01 4.50
CA MET A 117 1.00 -2.14 4.12
C MET A 117 1.31 -1.08 5.19
N ALA A 118 0.29 -0.50 5.83
CA ALA A 118 0.48 0.41 6.96
C ALA A 118 1.09 -0.30 8.18
N SER A 119 0.63 -1.51 8.47
CA SER A 119 1.16 -2.34 9.56
C SER A 119 2.60 -2.81 9.28
N HIS A 120 2.93 -3.06 8.01
CA HIS A 120 4.29 -3.38 7.59
C HIS A 120 5.26 -2.23 7.88
N ASP A 121 4.89 -1.01 7.51
CA ASP A 121 5.68 0.19 7.81
C ASP A 121 5.85 0.40 9.34
N LEU A 122 4.79 0.17 10.11
CA LEU A 122 4.86 0.23 11.57
C LEU A 122 5.88 -0.77 12.12
N LEU A 123 5.78 -2.04 11.72
CA LEU A 123 6.67 -3.10 12.23
C LEU A 123 8.12 -2.93 11.78
N GLN A 124 8.37 -2.32 10.64
CA GLN A 124 9.73 -1.94 10.21
C GLN A 124 10.35 -0.89 11.13
N LYS A 125 9.55 0.05 11.64
CA LYS A 125 9.99 1.13 12.54
C LYS A 125 9.99 0.73 14.01
N ASN A 126 9.04 -0.11 14.41
CA ASN A 126 8.88 -0.63 15.77
C ASN A 126 8.49 -2.12 15.70
N PRO A 127 9.45 -3.05 15.85
CA PRO A 127 9.20 -4.48 15.72
C PRO A 127 8.30 -5.07 16.83
N ASN A 128 8.18 -4.42 17.97
CA ASN A 128 7.37 -4.88 19.10
C ASN A 128 6.43 -3.79 19.61
N PRO A 129 5.45 -3.36 18.80
CA PRO A 129 4.56 -2.28 19.18
C PRO A 129 3.56 -2.73 20.25
N SER A 130 3.28 -1.86 21.20
CA SER A 130 2.15 -1.99 22.11
C SER A 130 0.82 -1.85 21.38
N GLU A 131 -0.29 -2.30 21.98
CA GLU A 131 -1.61 -2.13 21.36
C GLU A 131 -1.95 -0.67 21.04
N PRO A 132 -1.70 0.34 21.89
CA PRO A 132 -1.91 1.74 21.55
C PRO A 132 -1.10 2.18 20.33
N GLU A 133 0.18 1.79 20.21
CA GLU A 133 1.04 2.12 19.07
C GLU A 133 0.54 1.47 17.78
N ILE A 134 0.02 0.23 17.85
CA ILE A 134 -0.62 -0.40 16.69
C ILE A 134 -1.83 0.42 16.24
N ARG A 135 -2.71 0.80 17.18
CA ARG A 135 -3.90 1.59 16.87
C ARG A 135 -3.55 2.94 16.24
N GLU A 136 -2.52 3.60 16.73
CA GLU A 136 -2.01 4.84 16.16
C GLU A 136 -1.41 4.61 14.76
N GLY A 137 -0.58 3.57 14.60
CA GLY A 137 0.05 3.25 13.31
C GLY A 137 -0.93 2.95 12.18
N ILE A 138 -2.11 2.38 12.51
CA ILE A 138 -3.16 2.09 11.53
C ILE A 138 -4.29 3.14 11.49
N ALA A 139 -4.21 4.23 12.27
CA ALA A 139 -5.28 5.24 12.37
C ALA A 139 -5.60 5.91 11.03
N GLY A 140 -4.64 5.98 10.11
CA GLY A 140 -4.83 6.48 8.75
C GLY A 140 -5.52 5.51 7.78
N ASN A 141 -5.98 4.32 8.25
CA ASN A 141 -6.58 3.29 7.43
C ASN A 141 -7.96 2.90 7.98
N LEU A 142 -9.01 3.10 7.17
CA LEU A 142 -10.38 2.87 7.59
C LEU A 142 -10.84 1.43 7.29
N CYS A 143 -11.43 0.79 8.29
CA CYS A 143 -12.14 -0.47 8.15
C CYS A 143 -13.58 -0.32 8.67
N ARG A 144 -14.57 -0.62 7.84
CA ARG A 144 -16.00 -0.53 8.23
C ARG A 144 -16.52 -1.82 8.84
N CYS A 145 -15.81 -2.94 8.70
CA CYS A 145 -16.34 -4.26 9.01
C CYS A 145 -15.90 -4.79 10.38
N THR A 146 -14.60 -4.69 10.72
CA THR A 146 -13.97 -5.47 11.78
C THR A 146 -14.02 -4.84 13.18
N GLY A 147 -14.27 -3.53 13.27
CA GLY A 147 -14.11 -2.79 14.53
C GLY A 147 -12.65 -2.73 15.02
N TYR A 148 -11.69 -3.08 14.17
CA TYR A 148 -10.22 -3.03 14.38
C TYR A 148 -9.65 -4.02 15.39
N HIS A 149 -10.44 -4.64 16.24
CA HIS A 149 -9.94 -5.52 17.32
C HIS A 149 -9.08 -6.67 16.76
N ASN A 150 -9.60 -7.39 15.78
CA ASN A 150 -8.87 -8.50 15.16
C ASN A 150 -7.70 -8.04 14.29
N ILE A 151 -7.78 -6.83 13.71
CA ILE A 151 -6.64 -6.23 13.00
C ILE A 151 -5.47 -6.00 13.95
N VAL A 152 -5.74 -5.46 15.14
CA VAL A 152 -4.71 -5.28 16.19
C VAL A 152 -4.06 -6.61 16.56
N LYS A 153 -4.88 -7.67 16.77
CA LYS A 153 -4.36 -9.02 17.05
C LYS A 153 -3.50 -9.56 15.90
N ALA A 154 -3.92 -9.35 14.67
CA ALA A 154 -3.16 -9.75 13.47
C ALA A 154 -1.77 -9.10 13.43
N VAL A 155 -1.67 -7.81 13.77
CA VAL A 155 -0.38 -7.11 13.85
C VAL A 155 0.46 -7.65 15.01
N GLN A 156 -0.14 -7.90 16.17
CA GLN A 156 0.55 -8.52 17.31
C GLN A 156 1.06 -9.93 16.99
N TYR A 157 0.28 -10.72 16.24
CA TYR A 157 0.69 -12.04 15.75
C TYR A 157 1.96 -11.92 14.89
N ALA A 158 1.93 -11.01 13.91
CA ALA A 158 3.07 -10.80 13.01
C ALA A 158 4.32 -10.29 13.76
N ALA A 159 4.16 -9.39 14.73
CA ALA A 159 5.25 -8.89 15.55
C ALA A 159 5.94 -10.02 16.34
N LYS A 160 5.16 -10.93 16.94
CA LYS A 160 5.71 -12.10 17.65
C LYS A 160 6.44 -13.06 16.73
N LYS A 161 5.94 -13.28 15.52
CA LYS A 161 6.53 -14.20 14.53
C LYS A 161 7.82 -13.63 13.92
N GLY A 162 7.87 -12.32 13.67
CA GLY A 162 9.06 -11.63 13.13
C GLY A 162 10.18 -11.46 14.16
N SER A 163 9.91 -11.73 15.46
CA SER A 163 10.91 -11.67 16.54
C SER A 163 11.56 -13.03 16.83
N GLN A 164 11.19 -14.08 16.10
CA GLN A 164 11.79 -15.42 16.16
C GLN A 164 12.76 -15.64 15.02
#